data_01096afd624e3b742562648c65077e62
#
_entry.id   01096afd624e3b742562648c65077e62
#
_cell.length_a   1.000
_cell.length_b   1.000
_cell.length_c   1.000
_cell.angle_alpha   90.00
_cell.angle_beta   90.00
_cell.angle_gamma   90.00
#
_symmetry.space_group_name_H-M   'P 1'
#
loop_
_entity.id
_entity.type
_entity.pdbx_description
1 polymer ?
#
loop_
_entity_poly.entity_id
_entity_poly.type
_entity_poly.pdbx_seq_one_letter_code
_entity_poly.pdbx_strand_id
1 'polypeptide(L)'
;PNQSQTTLHVAPATVLDTTMSNVKPLKKSSKLNNVCYDIRGELLQTANRMEAEGQRIIKLNIGNPAPFGLLPPDEIVQDVSMNLADASGYSDSKGIFSARKAILQYYQAKGLLSATDVGDVFIGNGVSELIVMTLQALLDDGDEVLIPMPDYPLWTAAANLAGGKAVHYRCQEDNGWQP
;
A
#
# COMPACT_ATOMS: atom_id res chain seq x y z
N PRO A 1 -7.68 -49.26 -42.51
CA PRO A 1 -7.21 -47.88 -42.41
C PRO A 1 -6.11 -47.80 -41.39
N ASN A 2 -4.90 -47.63 -41.92
CA ASN A 2 -3.62 -47.56 -41.19
C ASN A 2 -3.53 -46.23 -40.44
N GLN A 3 -3.39 -46.31 -39.13
CA GLN A 3 -2.92 -45.15 -38.32
C GLN A 3 -1.41 -45.23 -38.22
N SER A 4 -0.73 -44.33 -38.91
CA SER A 4 0.69 -44.10 -38.77
C SER A 4 0.94 -43.29 -37.48
N GLN A 5 1.55 -43.94 -36.49
CA GLN A 5 2.07 -43.28 -35.29
C GLN A 5 3.34 -42.52 -35.67
N THR A 6 3.30 -41.19 -35.61
CA THR A 6 4.46 -40.35 -35.74
C THR A 6 5.11 -40.22 -34.36
N THR A 7 6.24 -40.91 -34.18
CA THR A 7 7.06 -40.81 -32.96
C THR A 7 7.87 -39.50 -33.01
N LEU A 8 7.55 -38.56 -32.17
CA LEU A 8 8.35 -37.37 -31.98
C LEU A 8 9.65 -37.72 -31.22
N HIS A 9 10.75 -37.70 -31.93
CA HIS A 9 12.08 -37.74 -31.31
C HIS A 9 12.37 -36.39 -30.61
N VAL A 10 12.28 -36.38 -29.30
CA VAL A 10 12.77 -35.27 -28.49
C VAL A 10 14.30 -35.44 -28.36
N ALA A 11 15.04 -34.49 -28.93
CA ALA A 11 16.49 -34.43 -28.74
C ALA A 11 16.84 -34.21 -27.25
N PRO A 12 17.90 -34.82 -26.73
CA PRO A 12 18.30 -34.61 -25.34
C PRO A 12 18.67 -33.15 -25.13
N ALA A 13 18.10 -32.54 -24.10
CA ALA A 13 18.43 -31.18 -23.66
C ALA A 13 19.94 -31.12 -23.32
N THR A 14 20.68 -30.37 -24.11
CA THR A 14 22.08 -30.04 -23.78
C THR A 14 22.07 -29.22 -22.50
N VAL A 15 22.58 -29.80 -21.45
CA VAL A 15 22.83 -29.09 -20.17
C VAL A 15 23.89 -28.03 -20.48
N LEU A 16 23.49 -26.80 -20.60
CA LEU A 16 24.38 -25.67 -20.62
C LEU A 16 25.04 -25.57 -19.24
N ASP A 17 26.25 -26.06 -19.15
CA ASP A 17 27.16 -25.80 -18.02
C ASP A 17 27.56 -24.32 -18.09
N THR A 18 26.66 -23.47 -17.59
CA THR A 18 26.93 -22.06 -17.37
C THR A 18 27.66 -21.94 -16.04
N THR A 19 28.96 -21.84 -16.13
CA THR A 19 29.80 -21.36 -15.02
C THR A 19 29.26 -19.99 -14.58
N MET A 20 28.40 -20.01 -13.53
CA MET A 20 27.78 -18.84 -12.91
C MET A 20 28.80 -18.03 -12.09
N SER A 21 29.98 -17.77 -12.64
CA SER A 21 31.09 -17.12 -11.93
C SER A 21 30.97 -15.59 -11.80
N ASN A 22 29.85 -14.97 -12.26
CA ASN A 22 29.69 -13.51 -12.20
C ASN A 22 28.28 -13.03 -11.84
N VAL A 23 27.48 -13.83 -11.15
CA VAL A 23 26.18 -13.36 -10.66
C VAL A 23 26.42 -12.50 -9.43
N LYS A 24 26.17 -11.19 -9.58
CA LYS A 24 26.21 -10.25 -8.46
C LYS A 24 25.18 -10.69 -7.41
N PRO A 25 25.58 -10.92 -6.15
CA PRO A 25 24.64 -11.36 -5.13
C PRO A 25 23.55 -10.33 -4.91
N LEU A 26 22.31 -10.77 -4.82
CA LEU A 26 21.16 -9.91 -4.50
C LEU A 26 21.36 -9.32 -3.10
N LYS A 27 21.32 -8.00 -3.02
CA LYS A 27 21.43 -7.25 -1.76
C LYS A 27 20.22 -6.34 -1.62
N LYS A 28 19.83 -6.05 -0.36
CA LYS A 28 18.87 -4.98 -0.09
C LYS A 28 19.39 -3.67 -0.67
N SER A 29 18.48 -2.85 -1.22
CA SER A 29 18.80 -1.49 -1.62
C SER A 29 19.29 -0.68 -0.40
N SER A 30 20.29 0.15 -0.59
CA SER A 30 20.76 1.09 0.46
C SER A 30 19.66 2.08 0.89
N LYS A 31 18.69 2.37 0.04
CA LYS A 31 17.50 3.18 0.38
C LYS A 31 16.72 2.62 1.57
N LEU A 32 16.80 1.32 1.81
CA LEU A 32 16.12 0.66 2.92
C LEU A 32 16.85 0.80 4.28
N ASN A 33 18.07 1.32 4.31
CA ASN A 33 18.83 1.44 5.55
C ASN A 33 18.19 2.42 6.55
N ASN A 34 17.47 3.42 6.05
CA ASN A 34 16.81 4.46 6.86
C ASN A 34 15.28 4.29 6.88
N VAL A 35 14.78 3.10 6.52
CA VAL A 35 13.34 2.81 6.52
C VAL A 35 13.00 1.96 7.73
N CYS A 36 12.46 2.61 8.76
CA CYS A 36 11.93 1.96 9.96
C CYS A 36 10.40 1.80 9.82
N TYR A 37 9.97 0.87 8.96
CA TYR A 37 8.55 0.57 8.74
C TYR A 37 8.18 -0.80 9.32
N ASP A 38 8.54 -1.03 10.58
CA ASP A 38 8.18 -2.26 11.28
C ASP A 38 7.17 -1.99 12.39
N ILE A 39 5.91 -1.80 11.97
CA ILE A 39 4.78 -1.64 12.90
C ILE A 39 4.36 -2.96 13.57
N ARG A 40 4.99 -4.08 13.21
CA ARG A 40 4.64 -5.43 13.67
C ARG A 40 5.77 -6.16 14.37
N GLY A 41 6.97 -5.59 14.45
CA GLY A 41 8.21 -6.19 14.89
C GLY A 41 8.20 -7.02 16.18
N GLU A 42 9.18 -6.85 17.02
CA GLU A 42 9.35 -7.63 18.26
C GLU A 42 8.18 -7.51 19.23
N LEU A 43 7.50 -6.34 19.26
CA LEU A 43 6.32 -6.13 20.12
C LEU A 43 5.16 -7.05 19.72
N LEU A 44 4.92 -7.23 18.40
CA LEU A 44 3.88 -8.15 17.94
C LEU A 44 4.23 -9.60 18.27
N GLN A 45 5.50 -10.01 18.10
CA GLN A 45 5.95 -11.36 18.44
C GLN A 45 5.77 -11.62 19.94
N THR A 46 6.10 -10.64 20.78
CA THR A 46 5.90 -10.73 22.23
C THR A 46 4.41 -10.82 22.58
N ALA A 47 3.56 -9.97 21.96
CA ALA A 47 2.12 -10.02 22.18
C ALA A 47 1.52 -11.38 21.77
N ASN A 48 1.92 -11.91 20.62
CA ASN A 48 1.44 -13.23 20.15
C ASN A 48 1.86 -14.36 21.08
N ARG A 49 3.09 -14.32 21.63
CA ARG A 49 3.55 -15.29 22.62
C ARG A 49 2.72 -15.21 23.90
N MET A 50 2.47 -14.02 24.43
CA MET A 50 1.67 -13.81 25.63
C MET A 50 0.22 -14.30 25.42
N GLU A 51 -0.36 -14.06 24.24
CA GLU A 51 -1.68 -14.59 23.88
C GLU A 51 -1.68 -16.14 23.85
N ALA A 52 -0.63 -16.75 23.29
CA ALA A 52 -0.49 -18.21 23.28
C ALA A 52 -0.34 -18.80 24.69
N GLU A 53 0.19 -18.02 25.63
CA GLU A 53 0.28 -18.35 27.06
C GLU A 53 -1.04 -18.10 27.83
N GLY A 54 -2.11 -17.68 27.14
CA GLY A 54 -3.43 -17.44 27.70
C GLY A 54 -3.67 -16.03 28.25
N GLN A 55 -2.76 -15.10 28.01
CA GLN A 55 -2.93 -13.70 28.43
C GLN A 55 -3.81 -12.95 27.45
N ARG A 56 -4.69 -12.08 27.96
CA ARG A 56 -5.52 -11.21 27.14
C ARG A 56 -4.76 -9.94 26.78
N ILE A 57 -4.44 -9.76 25.50
CA ILE A 57 -3.78 -8.56 24.99
C ILE A 57 -4.78 -7.65 24.24
N ILE A 58 -4.84 -6.37 24.62
CA ILE A 58 -5.61 -5.36 23.91
C ILE A 58 -4.69 -4.67 22.91
N LYS A 59 -4.91 -4.93 21.61
CA LYS A 59 -4.09 -4.36 20.53
C LYS A 59 -4.65 -3.00 20.11
N LEU A 60 -3.92 -1.92 20.43
CA LEU A 60 -4.29 -0.55 20.09
C LEU A 60 -3.44 0.06 18.96
N ASN A 61 -2.58 -0.72 18.35
CA ASN A 61 -1.62 -0.28 17.35
C ASN A 61 -2.20 -0.15 15.95
N ILE A 62 -3.27 -0.89 15.62
CA ILE A 62 -3.93 -0.85 14.31
C ILE A 62 -5.44 -0.84 14.51
N GLY A 63 -6.12 0.13 13.90
CA GLY A 63 -7.58 0.18 13.86
C GLY A 63 -8.11 -0.97 12.98
N ASN A 64 -8.86 -1.88 13.60
CA ASN A 64 -9.49 -2.99 12.90
C ASN A 64 -10.90 -3.23 13.47
N PRO A 65 -11.94 -2.58 12.92
CA PRO A 65 -13.29 -2.64 13.47
C PRO A 65 -14.00 -4.00 13.35
N ALA A 66 -13.71 -4.75 12.28
CA ALA A 66 -14.43 -5.99 11.98
C ALA A 66 -14.41 -7.05 13.08
N PRO A 67 -13.30 -7.34 13.78
CA PRO A 67 -13.27 -8.28 14.91
C PRO A 67 -14.15 -7.87 16.10
N PHE A 68 -14.56 -6.60 16.15
CA PHE A 68 -15.45 -6.05 17.19
C PHE A 68 -16.92 -5.99 16.75
N GLY A 69 -17.27 -6.62 15.63
CA GLY A 69 -18.63 -6.66 15.11
C GLY A 69 -19.06 -5.41 14.34
N LEU A 70 -18.14 -4.46 14.11
CA LEU A 70 -18.39 -3.27 13.29
C LEU A 70 -18.16 -3.62 11.83
N LEU A 71 -19.17 -4.20 11.22
CA LEU A 71 -19.15 -4.63 9.81
C LEU A 71 -19.58 -3.49 8.88
N PRO A 72 -19.21 -3.53 7.59
CA PRO A 72 -19.76 -2.59 6.64
C PRO A 72 -21.28 -2.72 6.53
N PRO A 73 -22.01 -1.63 6.23
CA PRO A 73 -23.46 -1.69 5.96
C PRO A 73 -23.81 -2.69 4.86
N ASP A 74 -24.96 -3.33 4.98
CA ASP A 74 -25.43 -4.35 4.05
C ASP A 74 -25.53 -3.81 2.62
N GLU A 75 -25.91 -2.56 2.44
CA GLU A 75 -26.01 -1.89 1.15
C GLU A 75 -24.65 -1.85 0.42
N ILE A 76 -23.56 -1.62 1.15
CA ILE A 76 -22.20 -1.64 0.58
C ILE A 76 -21.82 -3.06 0.17
N VAL A 77 -22.11 -4.05 1.02
CA VAL A 77 -21.80 -5.46 0.74
C VAL A 77 -22.55 -5.94 -0.50
N GLN A 78 -23.84 -5.58 -0.62
CA GLN A 78 -24.67 -5.94 -1.76
C GLN A 78 -24.20 -5.27 -3.05
N ASP A 79 -23.88 -3.98 -3.02
CA ASP A 79 -23.39 -3.22 -4.17
C ASP A 79 -22.07 -3.82 -4.70
N VAL A 80 -21.11 -4.08 -3.82
CA VAL A 80 -19.84 -4.73 -4.20
C VAL A 80 -20.09 -6.11 -4.81
N SER A 81 -20.99 -6.91 -4.22
CA SER A 81 -21.30 -8.26 -4.70
C SER A 81 -21.95 -8.25 -6.08
N MET A 82 -22.85 -7.32 -6.34
CA MET A 82 -23.53 -7.19 -7.64
C MET A 82 -22.59 -6.71 -8.77
N ASN A 83 -21.62 -5.85 -8.43
CA ASN A 83 -20.72 -5.27 -9.42
C ASN A 83 -19.40 -6.04 -9.57
N LEU A 84 -19.18 -7.12 -8.79
CA LEU A 84 -17.91 -7.84 -8.77
C LEU A 84 -17.54 -8.46 -10.13
N ALA A 85 -18.52 -8.96 -10.87
CA ALA A 85 -18.31 -9.54 -12.19
C ALA A 85 -17.79 -8.50 -13.20
N ASP A 86 -18.33 -7.30 -13.16
CA ASP A 86 -17.93 -6.18 -14.04
C ASP A 86 -16.58 -5.59 -13.65
N ALA A 87 -16.15 -5.79 -12.40
CA ALA A 87 -14.86 -5.34 -11.90
C ALA A 87 -13.66 -6.17 -12.38
N SER A 88 -13.90 -7.24 -13.17
CA SER A 88 -12.85 -8.13 -13.69
C SER A 88 -12.01 -7.51 -14.83
N GLY A 89 -12.48 -6.43 -15.46
CA GLY A 89 -11.83 -5.74 -16.56
C GLY A 89 -10.93 -4.58 -16.13
N TYR A 90 -10.13 -4.09 -17.09
CA TYR A 90 -9.40 -2.84 -16.89
C TYR A 90 -10.36 -1.64 -16.90
N SER A 91 -10.05 -0.62 -16.11
CA SER A 91 -10.76 0.66 -16.08
C SER A 91 -9.82 1.83 -16.34
N ASP A 92 -10.35 3.06 -16.30
CA ASP A 92 -9.53 4.28 -16.36
C ASP A 92 -8.47 4.28 -15.25
N SER A 93 -7.23 4.64 -15.58
CA SER A 93 -6.10 4.69 -14.65
C SER A 93 -6.31 5.64 -13.46
N LYS A 94 -7.16 6.65 -13.62
CA LYS A 94 -7.57 7.55 -12.53
C LYS A 94 -8.66 6.96 -11.64
N GLY A 95 -9.25 5.82 -12.00
CA GLY A 95 -10.42 5.24 -11.38
C GLY A 95 -11.72 5.51 -12.18
N ILE A 96 -12.76 4.72 -11.95
CA ILE A 96 -14.03 4.84 -12.69
C ILE A 96 -14.67 6.22 -12.48
N PHE A 97 -15.23 6.76 -13.55
CA PHE A 97 -15.79 8.12 -13.57
C PHE A 97 -16.87 8.34 -12.51
N SER A 98 -17.77 7.39 -12.30
CA SER A 98 -18.85 7.47 -11.31
C SER A 98 -18.33 7.65 -9.90
N ALA A 99 -17.29 6.89 -9.51
CA ALA A 99 -16.68 7.00 -8.20
C ALA A 99 -15.93 8.34 -8.02
N ARG A 100 -15.17 8.77 -9.04
CA ARG A 100 -14.47 10.08 -9.01
C ARG A 100 -15.46 11.22 -8.88
N LYS A 101 -16.58 11.17 -9.61
CA LYS A 101 -17.64 12.16 -9.53
C LYS A 101 -18.32 12.18 -8.15
N ALA A 102 -18.59 11.01 -7.57
CA ALA A 102 -19.17 10.91 -6.24
C ALA A 102 -18.25 11.49 -5.15
N ILE A 103 -16.94 11.23 -5.23
CA ILE A 103 -15.93 11.81 -4.33
C ILE A 103 -15.93 13.34 -4.45
N LEU A 104 -15.87 13.87 -5.67
CA LEU A 104 -15.88 15.32 -5.90
C LEU A 104 -17.13 15.96 -5.32
N GLN A 105 -18.32 15.41 -5.60
CA GLN A 105 -19.59 15.91 -5.08
C GLN A 105 -19.65 15.89 -3.55
N TYR A 106 -19.13 14.83 -2.92
CA TYR A 106 -19.06 14.73 -1.47
C TYR A 106 -18.25 15.87 -0.84
N TYR A 107 -17.08 16.18 -1.41
CA TYR A 107 -16.24 17.26 -0.91
C TYR A 107 -16.78 18.64 -1.24
N GLN A 108 -17.40 18.82 -2.41
CA GLN A 108 -18.07 20.08 -2.78
C GLN A 108 -19.24 20.38 -1.85
N ALA A 109 -20.03 19.37 -1.48
CA ALA A 109 -21.12 19.54 -0.51
C ALA A 109 -20.63 19.95 0.88
N LYS A 110 -19.37 19.68 1.20
CA LYS A 110 -18.71 20.15 2.45
C LYS A 110 -18.06 21.53 2.31
N GLY A 111 -18.22 22.21 1.18
CA GLY A 111 -17.58 23.50 0.90
C GLY A 111 -16.07 23.39 0.60
N LEU A 112 -15.59 22.18 0.34
CA LEU A 112 -14.21 21.91 -0.04
C LEU A 112 -14.12 21.68 -1.55
N LEU A 113 -12.92 21.87 -2.13
CA LEU A 113 -12.64 21.58 -3.54
C LEU A 113 -13.55 22.34 -4.55
N SER A 114 -13.91 23.59 -4.26
CA SER A 114 -14.80 24.39 -5.12
C SER A 114 -14.23 24.68 -6.52
N ALA A 115 -12.90 24.64 -6.67
CA ALA A 115 -12.20 24.89 -7.93
C ALA A 115 -11.64 23.62 -8.60
N THR A 116 -11.99 22.45 -8.08
CA THR A 116 -11.48 21.14 -8.55
C THR A 116 -12.43 20.52 -9.56
N ASP A 117 -11.89 19.95 -10.63
CA ASP A 117 -12.62 19.18 -11.63
C ASP A 117 -12.53 17.65 -11.35
N VAL A 118 -13.46 16.89 -11.93
CA VAL A 118 -13.43 15.42 -11.84
C VAL A 118 -12.16 14.81 -12.44
N GLY A 119 -11.53 15.52 -13.37
CA GLY A 119 -10.25 15.17 -13.97
C GLY A 119 -9.07 15.18 -13.00
N ASP A 120 -9.20 15.92 -11.88
CA ASP A 120 -8.17 16.06 -10.85
C ASP A 120 -8.29 15.01 -9.74
N VAL A 121 -9.33 14.16 -9.79
CA VAL A 121 -9.55 13.11 -8.80
C VAL A 121 -8.92 11.80 -9.26
N PHE A 122 -8.06 11.25 -8.41
CA PHE A 122 -7.39 9.97 -8.63
C PHE A 122 -7.78 9.01 -7.51
N ILE A 123 -8.13 7.78 -7.87
CA ILE A 123 -8.47 6.73 -6.91
C ILE A 123 -7.32 5.73 -6.86
N GLY A 124 -6.83 5.47 -5.64
CA GLY A 124 -5.83 4.45 -5.38
C GLY A 124 -6.36 3.34 -4.48
N ASN A 125 -5.57 2.30 -4.33
CA ASN A 125 -5.87 1.16 -3.46
C ASN A 125 -5.49 1.47 -2.01
N GLY A 126 -6.21 2.40 -1.40
CA GLY A 126 -5.97 2.90 -0.05
C GLY A 126 -4.95 4.05 0.01
N VAL A 127 -4.93 4.71 1.16
CA VAL A 127 -4.08 5.89 1.41
C VAL A 127 -2.60 5.58 1.27
N SER A 128 -2.17 4.37 1.63
CA SER A 128 -0.75 3.99 1.57
C SER A 128 -0.20 4.00 0.13
N GLU A 129 -0.96 3.55 -0.84
CA GLU A 129 -0.58 3.63 -2.25
C GLU A 129 -0.49 5.09 -2.70
N LEU A 130 -1.49 5.90 -2.36
CA LEU A 130 -1.53 7.32 -2.73
C LEU A 130 -0.36 8.10 -2.13
N ILE A 131 0.04 7.83 -0.89
CA ILE A 131 1.24 8.41 -0.27
C ILE A 131 2.48 8.08 -1.10
N VAL A 132 2.69 6.81 -1.41
CA VAL A 132 3.88 6.37 -2.17
C VAL A 132 3.89 6.98 -3.56
N MET A 133 2.77 6.93 -4.29
CA MET A 133 2.66 7.48 -5.64
C MET A 133 2.90 8.99 -5.65
N THR A 134 2.30 9.73 -4.69
CA THR A 134 2.43 11.18 -4.61
C THR A 134 3.88 11.60 -4.34
N LEU A 135 4.53 10.96 -3.37
CA LEU A 135 5.91 11.30 -3.04
C LEU A 135 6.89 10.91 -4.16
N GLN A 136 6.65 9.79 -4.86
CA GLN A 136 7.44 9.44 -6.04
C GLN A 136 7.24 10.40 -7.22
N ALA A 137 6.06 11.01 -7.35
CA ALA A 137 5.76 11.94 -8.43
C ALA A 137 6.28 13.36 -8.17
N LEU A 138 6.44 13.76 -6.90
CA LEU A 138 6.72 15.14 -6.51
C LEU A 138 8.14 15.37 -5.97
N LEU A 139 8.87 14.32 -5.57
CA LEU A 139 10.18 14.49 -4.94
C LEU A 139 11.31 14.12 -5.88
N ASP A 140 12.26 15.02 -6.00
CA ASP A 140 13.59 14.75 -6.50
C ASP A 140 14.54 14.34 -5.35
N ASP A 141 15.72 13.81 -5.69
CA ASP A 141 16.73 13.40 -4.71
C ASP A 141 17.17 14.60 -3.86
N GLY A 142 16.93 14.51 -2.56
CA GLY A 142 17.31 15.53 -1.58
C GLY A 142 16.23 16.54 -1.23
N ASP A 143 15.08 16.51 -1.86
CA ASP A 143 13.94 17.34 -1.50
C ASP A 143 13.48 17.06 -0.07
N GLU A 144 13.03 18.09 0.64
CA GLU A 144 12.60 17.98 2.03
C GLU A 144 11.07 17.95 2.14
N VAL A 145 10.57 17.02 2.99
CA VAL A 145 9.14 16.88 3.30
C VAL A 145 8.95 17.09 4.80
N LEU A 146 8.09 18.01 5.15
CA LEU A 146 7.68 18.24 6.54
C LEU A 146 6.70 17.15 6.97
N ILE A 147 7.07 16.42 8.02
CA ILE A 147 6.28 15.29 8.54
C ILE A 147 6.06 15.52 10.05
N PRO A 148 4.79 15.45 10.53
CA PRO A 148 4.51 15.57 11.97
C PRO A 148 5.15 14.43 12.75
N MET A 149 5.47 14.66 14.01
CA MET A 149 5.96 13.64 14.94
C MET A 149 5.23 13.76 16.28
N PRO A 150 4.55 12.69 16.76
CA PRO A 150 4.46 11.33 16.17
C PRO A 150 3.55 11.26 14.94
N ASP A 151 3.83 10.30 14.04
CA ASP A 151 3.06 10.07 12.82
C ASP A 151 2.90 8.58 12.49
N TYR A 152 2.22 8.31 11.38
CA TYR A 152 2.20 6.99 10.78
C TYR A 152 3.52 6.74 10.02
N PRO A 153 4.29 5.68 10.36
CA PRO A 153 5.67 5.49 9.87
C PRO A 153 5.85 5.46 8.35
N LEU A 154 4.76 5.25 7.60
CA LEU A 154 4.82 5.20 6.14
C LEU A 154 5.25 6.53 5.51
N TRP A 155 4.88 7.68 6.08
CA TRP A 155 5.27 8.98 5.55
C TRP A 155 6.78 9.13 5.46
N THR A 156 7.47 8.85 6.56
CA THR A 156 8.94 8.87 6.63
C THR A 156 9.56 7.81 5.70
N ALA A 157 9.01 6.60 5.70
CA ALA A 157 9.50 5.52 4.84
C ALA A 157 9.34 5.85 3.35
N ALA A 158 8.20 6.36 2.94
CA ALA A 158 7.91 6.68 1.55
C ALA A 158 8.74 7.88 1.05
N ALA A 159 8.93 8.92 1.88
CA ALA A 159 9.82 10.04 1.56
C ALA A 159 11.26 9.55 1.31
N ASN A 160 11.81 8.74 2.20
CA ASN A 160 13.16 8.20 2.05
C ASN A 160 13.29 7.27 0.83
N LEU A 161 12.28 6.46 0.54
CA LEU A 161 12.28 5.57 -0.64
C LEU A 161 12.15 6.34 -1.95
N ALA A 162 11.45 7.47 -1.94
CA ALA A 162 11.34 8.37 -3.10
C ALA A 162 12.64 9.18 -3.38
N GLY A 163 13.62 9.13 -2.46
CA GLY A 163 14.86 9.89 -2.59
C GLY A 163 14.85 11.22 -1.81
N GLY A 164 13.71 11.59 -1.22
CA GLY A 164 13.58 12.78 -0.40
C GLY A 164 14.10 12.58 1.02
N LYS A 165 14.01 13.64 1.81
CA LYS A 165 14.43 13.71 3.20
C LYS A 165 13.24 14.08 4.08
N ALA A 166 12.93 13.22 5.05
CA ALA A 166 11.91 13.51 6.06
C ALA A 166 12.46 14.54 7.07
N VAL A 167 11.76 15.67 7.21
CA VAL A 167 12.03 16.71 8.20
C VAL A 167 10.88 16.73 9.20
N HIS A 168 11.13 16.24 10.40
CA HIS A 168 10.09 16.10 11.41
C HIS A 168 9.88 17.40 12.19
N TYR A 169 8.60 17.77 12.38
CA TYR A 169 8.21 18.77 13.36
C TYR A 169 7.39 18.11 14.47
N ARG A 170 7.59 18.59 15.69
CA ARG A 170 6.99 17.97 16.87
C ARG A 170 5.59 18.52 17.14
N CYS A 171 4.59 17.63 17.18
CA CYS A 171 3.29 17.91 17.74
C CYS A 171 3.33 17.66 19.26
N GLN A 172 2.93 18.64 20.08
CA GLN A 172 3.07 18.58 21.53
C GLN A 172 1.78 18.09 22.18
N GLU A 173 1.89 17.02 22.96
CA GLU A 173 0.74 16.44 23.66
C GLU A 173 0.10 17.45 24.63
N ASP A 174 0.93 18.18 25.39
CA ASP A 174 0.49 19.19 26.34
C ASP A 174 -0.24 20.38 25.69
N ASN A 175 -0.08 20.55 24.35
CA ASN A 175 -0.74 21.60 23.56
C ASN A 175 -1.80 21.01 22.61
N GLY A 176 -2.45 19.90 22.98
CA GLY A 176 -3.49 19.28 22.16
C GLY A 176 -2.97 18.76 20.81
N TRP A 177 -1.73 18.30 20.75
CA TRP A 177 -1.03 17.79 19.56
C TRP A 177 -0.82 18.83 18.45
N GLN A 178 -0.86 20.11 18.80
CA GLN A 178 -0.51 21.17 17.85
C GLN A 178 1.00 21.26 17.64
N PRO A 179 1.45 21.66 16.43
CA PRO A 179 2.87 21.85 16.13
C PRO A 179 3.49 23.02 16.86
#